data_88c33d00cbd67799efd125e4af78e3bc
#
_entry.id   88c33d00cbd67799efd125e4af78e3bc
#
_cell.length_a   1.000
_cell.length_b   1.000
_cell.length_c   1.000
_cell.angle_alpha   90.00
_cell.angle_beta   90.00
_cell.angle_gamma   90.00
#
_symmetry.space_group_name_H-M   'P 1'
#
loop_
_entity.id
_entity.type
_entity.pdbx_description
1 polymer ?
#
loop_
_entity_poly.entity_id
_entity_poly.type
_entity_poly.pdbx_seq_one_letter_code
_entity_poly.pdbx_strand_id
1 'polypeptide(L)'
;MLVKVSIENFKSFDCATELTMISSNKIRTNANHRLKIKSTQLLKYGVVYGANAAGKTNLVEFFRFFKECIRKGIPMEAAGMFCKNREENKERESGFEVQITVGDKFYAYGFSAILSKRKITSEWLYELYQNGSARCLFEREGNKRPILDSAITLPNTEKNKFEIYADDFEGNESSLFLTEMNRGKKYTVRSKLLFFKEVYDWIVTHIAVITPNTPLIDLEYYYDTDSLKLINKLIETFDTGISKVKIEEISLDELSNAMPKPVFDKVMRHVKSRIEEQENPSFRMTMRSNESFFNIEVQGHEEPKVTTIRLDHVKSFYDFGFEEESDGTRRLFDLMDML
;
A
#
# COMPACT_ATOMS: atom_id res chain seq x y z
N MET A 1 -6.17 9.84 6.15
CA MET A 1 -5.53 9.04 7.25
C MET A 1 -6.43 7.87 7.62
N LEU A 2 -5.83 6.79 8.15
CA LEU A 2 -6.59 5.70 8.77
C LEU A 2 -7.21 6.17 10.10
N VAL A 3 -8.47 5.84 10.32
CA VAL A 3 -9.21 6.17 11.56
C VAL A 3 -9.47 4.92 12.38
N LYS A 4 -10.00 3.88 11.74
CA LYS A 4 -10.38 2.64 12.42
C LYS A 4 -10.39 1.49 11.42
N VAL A 5 -10.16 0.29 11.92
CA VAL A 5 -10.30 -0.97 11.17
C VAL A 5 -11.15 -1.92 11.99
N SER A 6 -12.05 -2.64 11.35
CA SER A 6 -12.79 -3.76 11.93
C SER A 6 -12.61 -5.01 11.09
N ILE A 7 -12.31 -6.13 11.74
CA ILE A 7 -12.02 -7.42 11.11
C ILE A 7 -12.77 -8.50 11.87
N GLU A 8 -13.49 -9.36 11.15
CA GLU A 8 -14.20 -10.50 11.73
C GLU A 8 -14.06 -11.73 10.84
N ASN A 9 -13.98 -12.90 11.47
CA ASN A 9 -13.86 -14.21 10.81
C ASN A 9 -12.76 -14.24 9.72
N PHE A 10 -11.56 -13.76 10.07
CA PHE A 10 -10.42 -13.72 9.16
C PHE A 10 -9.15 -14.19 9.86
N LYS A 11 -8.53 -15.25 9.38
CA LYS A 11 -7.29 -15.83 9.94
C LYS A 11 -7.37 -16.08 11.46
N SER A 12 -6.72 -15.25 12.29
CA SER A 12 -6.79 -15.36 13.76
C SER A 12 -7.89 -14.52 14.41
N PHE A 13 -8.63 -13.74 13.65
CA PHE A 13 -9.71 -12.90 14.13
C PHE A 13 -11.04 -13.64 14.04
N ASP A 14 -11.48 -14.26 15.12
CA ASP A 14 -12.73 -15.03 15.17
C ASP A 14 -13.96 -14.11 15.34
N CYS A 15 -13.88 -13.22 16.32
CA CYS A 15 -14.91 -12.20 16.57
C CYS A 15 -14.48 -10.84 16.02
N ALA A 16 -15.45 -9.94 15.89
CA ALA A 16 -15.18 -8.56 15.47
C ALA A 16 -14.10 -7.93 16.36
N THR A 17 -13.00 -7.60 15.74
CA THR A 17 -11.82 -7.00 16.37
C THR A 17 -11.54 -5.65 15.74
N GLU A 18 -11.37 -4.64 16.57
CA GLU A 18 -11.17 -3.27 16.12
C GLU A 18 -9.78 -2.76 16.47
N LEU A 19 -9.15 -2.07 15.51
CA LEU A 19 -7.98 -1.23 15.71
C LEU A 19 -8.37 0.22 15.45
N THR A 20 -8.16 1.10 16.43
CA THR A 20 -8.47 2.54 16.27
C THR A 20 -7.21 3.39 16.34
N MET A 21 -7.14 4.37 15.44
CA MET A 21 -6.14 5.44 15.45
C MET A 21 -6.67 6.73 16.09
N ILE A 22 -7.86 6.70 16.70
CA ILE A 22 -8.40 7.85 17.43
C ILE A 22 -7.64 7.98 18.75
N SER A 23 -7.06 9.15 18.97
CA SER A 23 -6.34 9.46 20.20
C SER A 23 -7.30 9.64 21.37
N SER A 24 -6.94 9.06 22.51
CA SER A 24 -7.68 9.34 23.76
C SER A 24 -7.52 10.82 24.17
N ASN A 25 -8.62 11.46 24.55
CA ASN A 25 -8.62 12.83 25.06
C ASN A 25 -7.88 12.98 26.42
N LYS A 26 -7.58 11.86 27.09
CA LYS A 26 -6.84 11.83 28.38
C LYS A 26 -5.33 12.02 28.18
N ILE A 27 -4.80 11.75 26.97
CA ILE A 27 -3.38 11.88 26.66
C ILE A 27 -3.08 13.33 26.32
N ARG A 28 -2.27 14.01 27.13
CA ARG A 28 -1.90 15.43 26.95
C ARG A 28 -0.47 15.62 26.43
N THR A 29 0.37 14.60 26.50
CA THR A 29 1.77 14.62 26.03
C THR A 29 1.87 14.29 24.55
N ASN A 30 3.03 14.57 23.93
CA ASN A 30 3.37 14.19 22.56
C ASN A 30 2.34 14.66 21.51
N ALA A 31 1.99 15.94 21.55
CA ALA A 31 1.03 16.54 20.63
C ALA A 31 1.45 16.45 19.16
N ASN A 32 2.77 16.42 18.87
CA ASN A 32 3.36 16.26 17.55
C ASN A 32 3.09 14.89 16.90
N HIS A 33 2.74 13.87 17.70
CA HIS A 33 2.36 12.54 17.22
C HIS A 33 0.88 12.40 16.87
N ARG A 34 0.15 13.51 16.94
CA ARG A 34 -1.29 13.55 16.65
C ARG A 34 -1.58 14.57 15.56
N LEU A 35 -2.58 14.25 14.74
CA LEU A 35 -3.15 15.18 13.78
C LEU A 35 -4.61 15.45 14.16
N LYS A 36 -4.98 16.72 14.22
CA LYS A 36 -6.35 17.13 14.46
C LYS A 36 -7.06 17.36 13.13
N ILE A 37 -8.14 16.64 12.89
CA ILE A 37 -9.05 16.84 11.75
C ILE A 37 -10.42 17.14 12.33
N LYS A 38 -10.89 18.38 12.13
CA LYS A 38 -12.09 18.91 12.84
C LYS A 38 -11.95 18.77 14.35
N SER A 39 -12.87 18.03 15.00
CA SER A 39 -12.83 17.77 16.45
C SER A 39 -12.10 16.46 16.79
N THR A 40 -11.78 15.61 15.82
CA THR A 40 -11.15 14.30 16.03
C THR A 40 -9.63 14.43 16.02
N GLN A 41 -8.98 13.83 17.02
CA GLN A 41 -7.51 13.69 17.06
C GLN A 41 -7.14 12.28 16.66
N LEU A 42 -6.31 12.16 15.63
CA LEU A 42 -5.82 10.89 15.10
C LEU A 42 -4.33 10.70 15.43
N LEU A 43 -3.95 9.48 15.76
CA LEU A 43 -2.56 9.08 15.95
C LEU A 43 -1.88 8.97 14.58
N LYS A 44 -0.66 9.51 14.46
CA LYS A 44 0.14 9.42 13.24
C LYS A 44 0.76 8.05 13.07
N TYR A 45 0.98 7.29 14.14
CA TYR A 45 1.52 5.94 14.14
C TYR A 45 0.93 5.12 15.29
N GLY A 46 1.04 3.80 15.17
CA GLY A 46 0.69 2.83 16.20
C GLY A 46 1.67 1.66 16.17
N VAL A 47 1.92 1.07 17.32
CA VAL A 47 2.78 -0.11 17.46
C VAL A 47 1.96 -1.25 18.06
N VAL A 48 2.05 -2.43 17.42
CA VAL A 48 1.32 -3.63 17.83
C VAL A 48 2.30 -4.63 18.46
N TYR A 49 2.09 -4.92 19.72
CA TYR A 49 2.86 -5.91 20.49
C TYR A 49 2.06 -7.19 20.73
N GLY A 50 2.76 -8.27 21.00
CA GLY A 50 2.15 -9.53 21.38
C GLY A 50 3.12 -10.70 21.23
N ALA A 51 2.78 -11.82 21.84
CA ALA A 51 3.53 -13.06 21.74
C ALA A 51 3.61 -13.56 20.29
N ASN A 52 4.50 -14.51 20.02
CA ASN A 52 4.51 -15.20 18.73
C ASN A 52 3.16 -15.90 18.51
N ALA A 53 2.71 -15.94 17.28
CA ALA A 53 1.39 -16.45 16.87
C ALA A 53 0.16 -15.67 17.39
N ALA A 54 0.31 -14.51 18.05
CA ALA A 54 -0.80 -13.69 18.53
C ALA A 54 -1.59 -12.95 17.42
N GLY A 55 -1.30 -13.21 16.15
CA GLY A 55 -2.05 -12.62 15.03
C GLY A 55 -1.51 -11.28 14.50
N LYS A 56 -0.36 -10.79 14.97
CA LYS A 56 0.23 -9.51 14.49
C LYS A 56 0.39 -9.46 12.96
N THR A 57 0.94 -10.51 12.39
CA THR A 57 1.09 -10.64 10.94
C THR A 57 -0.26 -10.71 10.22
N ASN A 58 -1.29 -11.29 10.83
CA ASN A 58 -2.62 -11.39 10.25
C ASN A 58 -3.31 -10.02 10.12
N LEU A 59 -2.95 -9.04 10.99
CA LEU A 59 -3.38 -7.66 10.82
C LEU A 59 -2.76 -7.01 9.56
N VAL A 60 -1.49 -7.28 9.30
CA VAL A 60 -0.81 -6.80 8.07
C VAL A 60 -1.41 -7.48 6.83
N GLU A 61 -1.67 -8.79 6.93
CA GLU A 61 -2.31 -9.56 5.85
C GLU A 61 -3.75 -9.09 5.56
N PHE A 62 -4.48 -8.60 6.56
CA PHE A 62 -5.77 -7.97 6.35
C PHE A 62 -5.66 -6.76 5.40
N PHE A 63 -4.73 -5.84 5.62
CA PHE A 63 -4.56 -4.67 4.75
C PHE A 63 -4.20 -5.07 3.32
N ARG A 64 -3.35 -6.09 3.14
CA ARG A 64 -3.02 -6.64 1.83
C ARG A 64 -4.26 -7.21 1.15
N PHE A 65 -4.97 -8.08 1.84
CA PHE A 65 -6.19 -8.73 1.37
C PHE A 65 -7.28 -7.70 1.01
N PHE A 66 -7.55 -6.75 1.91
CA PHE A 66 -8.56 -5.71 1.71
C PHE A 66 -8.27 -4.87 0.46
N LYS A 67 -7.03 -4.40 0.31
CA LYS A 67 -6.58 -3.67 -0.88
C LYS A 67 -6.71 -4.51 -2.16
N GLU A 68 -6.35 -5.78 -2.11
CA GLU A 68 -6.44 -6.69 -3.26
C GLU A 68 -7.89 -6.93 -3.67
N CYS A 69 -8.79 -7.15 -2.72
CA CYS A 69 -10.23 -7.28 -2.98
C CYS A 69 -10.80 -6.05 -3.71
N ILE A 70 -10.39 -4.86 -3.30
CA ILE A 70 -10.84 -3.61 -3.93
C ILE A 70 -10.23 -3.43 -5.32
N ARG A 71 -9.02 -3.92 -5.57
CA ARG A 71 -8.37 -3.79 -6.90
C ARG A 71 -8.87 -4.81 -7.91
N LYS A 72 -9.10 -6.06 -7.49
CA LYS A 72 -9.30 -7.20 -8.40
C LYS A 72 -10.48 -8.11 -8.05
N GLY A 73 -11.19 -7.86 -6.93
CA GLY A 73 -12.16 -8.79 -6.35
C GLY A 73 -11.50 -9.81 -5.43
N ILE A 74 -12.30 -10.70 -4.83
CA ILE A 74 -11.81 -11.69 -3.87
C ILE A 74 -10.83 -12.67 -4.53
N PRO A 75 -9.55 -12.72 -4.11
CA PRO A 75 -8.54 -13.59 -4.71
C PRO A 75 -8.82 -15.07 -4.44
N MET A 76 -8.24 -15.97 -5.24
CA MET A 76 -8.52 -17.41 -5.12
C MET A 76 -8.05 -18.01 -3.77
N GLU A 77 -6.94 -17.55 -3.27
CA GLU A 77 -6.35 -17.94 -1.98
C GLU A 77 -7.20 -17.52 -0.78
N ALA A 78 -8.13 -16.59 -0.94
CA ALA A 78 -9.05 -16.16 0.11
C ALA A 78 -9.94 -17.29 0.64
N ALA A 79 -10.19 -18.33 -0.16
CA ALA A 79 -11.04 -19.47 0.23
C ALA A 79 -10.58 -20.18 1.52
N GLY A 80 -9.30 -20.07 1.88
CA GLY A 80 -8.74 -20.61 3.11
C GLY A 80 -8.45 -19.60 4.22
N MET A 81 -8.84 -18.31 4.04
CA MET A 81 -8.47 -17.23 4.96
C MET A 81 -9.49 -16.95 6.07
N PHE A 82 -10.62 -17.66 6.12
CA PHE A 82 -11.53 -17.58 7.25
C PHE A 82 -10.86 -18.05 8.56
N CYS A 83 -11.38 -17.66 9.72
CA CYS A 83 -10.84 -18.09 11.01
C CYS A 83 -11.10 -19.59 11.24
N LYS A 84 -10.04 -20.35 11.46
CA LYS A 84 -10.10 -21.82 11.59
C LYS A 84 -10.35 -22.32 13.02
N ASN A 85 -10.69 -21.43 13.95
CA ASN A 85 -10.92 -21.79 15.35
C ASN A 85 -12.21 -22.61 15.55
N ARG A 86 -13.16 -22.50 14.61
CA ARG A 86 -14.44 -23.20 14.66
C ARG A 86 -14.80 -23.70 13.26
N GLU A 87 -15.49 -24.83 13.19
CA GLU A 87 -15.87 -25.45 11.93
C GLU A 87 -16.90 -24.59 11.15
N GLU A 88 -17.86 -23.98 11.88
CA GLU A 88 -18.89 -23.12 11.30
C GLU A 88 -18.33 -21.84 10.64
N ASN A 89 -17.14 -21.40 11.01
CA ASN A 89 -16.50 -20.22 10.47
C ASN A 89 -16.27 -20.31 8.95
N LYS A 90 -16.19 -21.51 8.40
CA LYS A 90 -16.06 -21.75 6.97
C LYS A 90 -17.28 -21.21 6.18
N GLU A 91 -18.47 -21.34 6.75
CA GLU A 91 -19.73 -20.94 6.12
C GLU A 91 -20.25 -19.59 6.65
N ARG A 92 -19.62 -19.07 7.70
CA ARG A 92 -19.95 -17.78 8.32
C ARG A 92 -19.36 -16.63 7.50
N GLU A 93 -20.06 -15.51 7.48
CA GLU A 93 -19.54 -14.27 6.89
C GLU A 93 -18.28 -13.80 7.60
N SER A 94 -17.35 -13.31 6.81
CA SER A 94 -16.20 -12.52 7.25
C SER A 94 -16.51 -11.05 6.99
N GLY A 95 -16.32 -10.21 8.01
CA GLY A 95 -16.60 -8.78 7.94
C GLY A 95 -15.32 -7.95 7.88
N PHE A 96 -15.30 -6.93 7.03
CA PHE A 96 -14.17 -6.06 6.80
C PHE A 96 -14.63 -4.62 6.68
N GLU A 97 -14.13 -3.72 7.51
CA GLU A 97 -14.40 -2.29 7.42
C GLU A 97 -13.15 -1.48 7.68
N VAL A 98 -12.96 -0.43 6.91
CA VAL A 98 -11.91 0.57 7.10
C VAL A 98 -12.56 1.95 7.16
N GLN A 99 -12.30 2.68 8.24
CA GLN A 99 -12.68 4.07 8.38
C GLN A 99 -11.47 4.96 8.09
N ILE A 100 -11.65 5.94 7.24
CA ILE A 100 -10.59 6.80 6.71
C ILE A 100 -11.00 8.26 6.70
N THR A 101 -10.02 9.14 6.61
CA THR A 101 -10.26 10.55 6.26
C THR A 101 -9.68 10.86 4.88
N VAL A 102 -10.45 11.55 4.07
CA VAL A 102 -10.02 12.16 2.82
C VAL A 102 -10.29 13.66 2.92
N GLY A 103 -9.23 14.46 2.99
CA GLY A 103 -9.35 15.86 3.41
C GLY A 103 -9.97 15.96 4.81
N ASP A 104 -11.07 16.68 4.93
CA ASP A 104 -11.81 16.88 6.17
C ASP A 104 -13.06 16.00 6.32
N LYS A 105 -13.33 15.10 5.35
CA LYS A 105 -14.43 14.13 5.39
C LYS A 105 -13.97 12.81 5.98
N PHE A 106 -14.89 12.14 6.66
CA PHE A 106 -14.69 10.83 7.25
C PHE A 106 -15.58 9.82 6.53
N TYR A 107 -15.00 8.71 6.11
CA TYR A 107 -15.71 7.63 5.42
C TYR A 107 -15.52 6.31 6.15
N ALA A 108 -16.57 5.47 6.18
CA ALA A 108 -16.50 4.07 6.55
C ALA A 108 -16.86 3.23 5.32
N TYR A 109 -15.91 2.50 4.78
CA TYR A 109 -16.13 1.58 3.69
C TYR A 109 -15.87 0.15 4.15
N GLY A 110 -16.77 -0.75 3.81
CA GLY A 110 -16.67 -2.15 4.18
C GLY A 110 -17.45 -3.08 3.27
N PHE A 111 -17.18 -4.37 3.48
CA PHE A 111 -17.92 -5.46 2.85
C PHE A 111 -17.91 -6.70 3.75
N SER A 112 -18.90 -7.57 3.56
CA SER A 112 -18.90 -8.92 4.11
C SER A 112 -18.83 -9.95 2.99
N ALA A 113 -18.23 -11.12 3.29
CA ALA A 113 -18.11 -12.19 2.34
C ALA A 113 -18.03 -13.56 3.02
N ILE A 114 -18.56 -14.61 2.38
CA ILE A 114 -18.26 -15.99 2.71
C ILE A 114 -16.99 -16.37 1.94
N LEU A 115 -15.84 -16.33 2.64
CA LEU A 115 -14.54 -16.48 2.01
C LEU A 115 -14.35 -17.85 1.34
N SER A 116 -14.84 -18.92 1.96
CA SER A 116 -14.77 -20.28 1.40
C SER A 116 -15.43 -20.40 0.02
N LYS A 117 -16.45 -19.58 -0.24
CA LYS A 117 -17.20 -19.52 -1.50
C LYS A 117 -16.76 -18.36 -2.39
N ARG A 118 -15.88 -17.49 -1.88
CA ARG A 118 -15.47 -16.21 -2.53
C ARG A 118 -16.68 -15.37 -2.96
N LYS A 119 -17.71 -15.36 -2.10
CA LYS A 119 -18.97 -14.71 -2.37
C LYS A 119 -19.14 -13.50 -1.45
N ILE A 120 -19.31 -12.32 -2.05
CA ILE A 120 -19.64 -11.09 -1.34
C ILE A 120 -21.11 -11.14 -0.94
N THR A 121 -21.40 -10.88 0.33
CA THR A 121 -22.75 -10.91 0.91
C THR A 121 -23.28 -9.53 1.21
N SER A 122 -22.43 -8.54 1.40
CA SER A 122 -22.82 -7.15 1.53
C SER A 122 -21.66 -6.21 1.23
N GLU A 123 -21.99 -4.98 0.86
CA GLU A 123 -21.00 -3.91 0.63
C GLU A 123 -21.64 -2.57 1.00
N TRP A 124 -20.90 -1.69 1.66
CA TRP A 124 -21.41 -0.41 2.11
C TRP A 124 -20.36 0.70 2.09
N LEU A 125 -20.82 1.95 1.97
CA LEU A 125 -20.04 3.15 2.17
C LEU A 125 -20.87 4.20 2.90
N TYR A 126 -20.33 4.68 4.02
CA TYR A 126 -20.93 5.73 4.83
C TYR A 126 -20.02 6.95 4.91
N GLU A 127 -20.63 8.12 4.92
CA GLU A 127 -19.99 9.36 5.40
C GLU A 127 -20.27 9.51 6.89
N LEU A 128 -19.22 9.71 7.69
CA LEU A 128 -19.31 9.81 9.15
C LEU A 128 -19.22 11.27 9.58
N TYR A 129 -20.08 11.65 10.52
CA TYR A 129 -20.11 13.01 11.04
C TYR A 129 -19.60 13.10 12.49
N GLN A 130 -19.14 14.30 12.87
CA GLN A 130 -18.54 14.57 14.17
C GLN A 130 -19.52 14.39 15.36
N ASN A 131 -20.81 14.48 15.12
CA ASN A 131 -21.86 14.26 16.10
C ASN A 131 -22.17 12.77 16.37
N GLY A 132 -21.39 11.85 15.73
CA GLY A 132 -21.60 10.42 15.84
C GLY A 132 -22.65 9.84 14.88
N SER A 133 -23.33 10.67 14.09
CA SER A 133 -24.21 10.17 13.03
C SER A 133 -23.43 9.72 11.81
N ALA A 134 -24.04 8.87 11.00
CA ALA A 134 -23.51 8.42 9.72
C ALA A 134 -24.58 8.56 8.63
N ARG A 135 -24.16 8.86 7.43
CA ARG A 135 -25.00 8.87 6.25
C ARG A 135 -24.59 7.73 5.32
N CYS A 136 -25.49 6.86 4.98
CA CYS A 136 -25.25 5.86 3.95
C CYS A 136 -25.07 6.60 2.61
N LEU A 137 -24.00 6.33 1.90
CA LEU A 137 -23.79 6.82 0.54
C LEU A 137 -24.25 5.79 -0.49
N PHE A 138 -23.86 4.54 -0.31
CA PHE A 138 -24.44 3.42 -1.02
C PHE A 138 -24.37 2.14 -0.17
N GLU A 139 -25.24 1.20 -0.48
CA GLU A 139 -25.22 -0.15 0.07
C GLU A 139 -25.63 -1.18 -0.98
N ARG A 140 -25.22 -2.42 -0.77
CA ARG A 140 -25.58 -3.58 -1.58
C ARG A 140 -25.69 -4.82 -0.71
N GLU A 141 -26.72 -5.60 -0.92
CA GLU A 141 -26.91 -6.91 -0.28
C GLU A 141 -26.76 -8.03 -1.30
N GLY A 142 -25.82 -8.94 -1.08
CA GLY A 142 -25.56 -10.09 -1.92
C GLY A 142 -25.31 -9.71 -3.38
N ASN A 143 -26.05 -10.35 -4.27
CA ASN A 143 -26.03 -10.11 -5.70
C ASN A 143 -27.09 -9.09 -6.16
N LYS A 144 -27.78 -8.42 -5.22
CA LYS A 144 -28.75 -7.39 -5.57
C LYS A 144 -28.07 -6.16 -6.15
N ARG A 145 -28.87 -5.39 -6.86
CA ARG A 145 -28.50 -4.09 -7.40
C ARG A 145 -28.00 -3.17 -6.28
N PRO A 146 -26.87 -2.47 -6.47
CA PRO A 146 -26.42 -1.43 -5.54
C PRO A 146 -27.40 -0.26 -5.45
N ILE A 147 -27.65 0.23 -4.25
CA ILE A 147 -28.59 1.31 -3.95
C ILE A 147 -27.83 2.53 -3.44
N LEU A 148 -28.09 3.68 -4.03
CA LEU A 148 -27.59 4.97 -3.55
C LEU A 148 -28.61 5.57 -2.56
N ASP A 149 -28.10 6.28 -1.54
CA ASP A 149 -28.98 7.01 -0.59
C ASP A 149 -29.92 7.96 -1.35
N SER A 150 -31.21 7.84 -1.09
CA SER A 150 -32.27 8.64 -1.72
C SER A 150 -32.10 10.15 -1.48
N ALA A 151 -31.40 10.56 -0.43
CA ALA A 151 -31.12 11.96 -0.14
C ALA A 151 -29.96 12.53 -1.00
N ILE A 152 -29.26 11.70 -1.78
CA ILE A 152 -28.25 12.18 -2.75
C ILE A 152 -28.95 12.59 -4.04
N THR A 153 -29.18 13.88 -4.20
CA THR A 153 -29.73 14.42 -5.44
C THR A 153 -28.65 14.50 -6.52
N LEU A 154 -28.73 13.61 -7.51
CA LEU A 154 -27.85 13.58 -8.65
C LEU A 154 -28.38 14.42 -9.82
N PRO A 155 -27.50 15.09 -10.59
CA PRO A 155 -27.85 15.56 -11.93
C PRO A 155 -28.29 14.38 -12.82
N ASN A 156 -29.20 14.61 -13.75
CA ASN A 156 -29.74 13.54 -14.60
C ASN A 156 -28.68 12.72 -15.31
N THR A 157 -27.58 13.34 -15.75
CA THR A 157 -26.46 12.67 -16.41
C THR A 157 -25.72 11.72 -15.48
N GLU A 158 -25.52 12.10 -14.21
CA GLU A 158 -24.89 11.24 -13.22
C GLU A 158 -25.83 10.15 -12.72
N LYS A 159 -27.12 10.50 -12.56
CA LYS A 159 -28.16 9.54 -12.20
C LYS A 159 -28.23 8.42 -13.23
N ASN A 160 -28.37 8.74 -14.50
CA ASN A 160 -28.45 7.74 -15.58
C ASN A 160 -27.19 6.85 -15.63
N LYS A 161 -25.98 7.44 -15.42
CA LYS A 161 -24.74 6.67 -15.35
C LYS A 161 -24.74 5.70 -14.18
N PHE A 162 -25.12 6.16 -12.99
CA PHE A 162 -25.17 5.30 -11.81
C PHE A 162 -26.17 4.15 -12.00
N GLU A 163 -27.39 4.44 -12.52
CA GLU A 163 -28.42 3.45 -12.79
C GLU A 163 -27.90 2.35 -13.74
N ILE A 164 -27.29 2.73 -14.87
CA ILE A 164 -26.71 1.77 -15.82
C ILE A 164 -25.63 0.90 -15.14
N TYR A 165 -24.71 1.49 -14.39
CA TYR A 165 -23.65 0.73 -13.74
C TYR A 165 -24.16 -0.17 -12.61
N ALA A 166 -25.21 0.27 -11.90
CA ALA A 166 -25.84 -0.52 -10.86
C ALA A 166 -26.63 -1.70 -11.45
N ASP A 167 -27.32 -1.48 -12.58
CA ASP A 167 -28.08 -2.54 -13.30
C ASP A 167 -27.11 -3.56 -13.90
N ASP A 168 -26.03 -3.13 -14.55
CA ASP A 168 -24.99 -4.01 -15.13
C ASP A 168 -24.26 -4.82 -14.05
N PHE A 169 -24.25 -4.32 -12.81
CA PHE A 169 -23.57 -4.97 -11.70
C PHE A 169 -24.45 -5.94 -10.93
N GLU A 170 -25.76 -5.94 -11.14
CA GLU A 170 -26.69 -6.90 -10.54
C GLU A 170 -26.29 -8.34 -10.91
N GLY A 171 -26.38 -9.24 -9.96
CA GLY A 171 -25.95 -10.64 -10.11
C GLY A 171 -24.46 -10.88 -9.84
N ASN A 172 -23.62 -9.84 -9.67
CA ASN A 172 -22.20 -10.01 -9.38
C ASN A 172 -21.98 -10.34 -7.90
N GLU A 173 -21.31 -11.48 -7.62
CA GLU A 173 -21.02 -11.94 -6.27
C GLU A 173 -19.51 -11.94 -5.93
N SER A 174 -18.64 -11.70 -6.91
CA SER A 174 -17.18 -11.89 -6.75
C SER A 174 -16.37 -10.61 -6.74
N SER A 175 -16.95 -9.49 -7.16
CA SER A 175 -16.28 -8.19 -7.16
C SER A 175 -17.06 -7.13 -6.39
N LEU A 176 -16.41 -6.04 -6.06
CA LEU A 176 -16.96 -4.94 -5.28
C LEU A 176 -17.48 -3.83 -6.23
N PHE A 177 -18.61 -3.23 -5.88
CA PHE A 177 -19.19 -2.14 -6.66
C PHE A 177 -18.31 -0.89 -6.64
N LEU A 178 -17.60 -0.65 -5.52
CA LEU A 178 -16.58 0.40 -5.46
C LEU A 178 -15.54 0.25 -6.58
N THR A 179 -15.12 -0.98 -6.87
CA THR A 179 -14.18 -1.29 -7.96
C THR A 179 -14.80 -0.98 -9.31
N GLU A 180 -16.04 -1.41 -9.53
CA GLU A 180 -16.77 -1.17 -10.77
C GLU A 180 -16.94 0.32 -11.03
N MET A 181 -17.30 1.08 -10.01
CA MET A 181 -17.45 2.54 -10.12
C MET A 181 -16.14 3.26 -10.46
N ASN A 182 -14.98 2.60 -10.32
CA ASN A 182 -13.67 3.19 -10.64
C ASN A 182 -12.99 2.60 -11.89
N ARG A 183 -13.49 1.48 -12.43
CA ARG A 183 -12.92 0.83 -13.62
C ARG A 183 -13.13 1.67 -14.88
N GLY A 184 -12.07 2.36 -15.34
CA GLY A 184 -12.11 3.18 -16.56
C GLY A 184 -13.03 4.42 -16.50
N LYS A 185 -13.54 4.75 -15.32
CA LYS A 185 -14.48 5.86 -15.13
C LYS A 185 -13.75 7.13 -14.67
N LYS A 186 -14.22 8.28 -15.16
CA LYS A 186 -13.65 9.59 -14.81
C LYS A 186 -14.70 10.43 -14.09
N TYR A 187 -14.27 11.07 -13.00
CA TYR A 187 -15.09 11.99 -12.21
C TYR A 187 -14.53 13.41 -12.33
N THR A 188 -15.41 14.38 -12.40
CA THR A 188 -15.04 15.78 -12.25
C THR A 188 -15.03 16.16 -10.76
N VAL A 189 -14.33 17.21 -10.40
CA VAL A 189 -14.28 17.73 -9.01
C VAL A 189 -15.68 18.10 -8.49
N ARG A 190 -16.63 18.42 -9.41
CA ARG A 190 -18.00 18.79 -9.07
C ARG A 190 -18.98 17.61 -9.03
N SER A 191 -18.52 16.41 -9.37
CA SER A 191 -19.35 15.20 -9.36
C SER A 191 -19.87 14.91 -7.96
N LYS A 192 -21.18 14.62 -7.86
CA LYS A 192 -21.79 14.15 -6.62
C LYS A 192 -21.43 12.70 -6.27
N LEU A 193 -20.88 11.96 -7.23
CA LEU A 193 -20.39 10.59 -7.07
C LEU A 193 -18.86 10.54 -6.83
N LEU A 194 -18.22 11.70 -6.61
CA LEU A 194 -16.76 11.78 -6.43
C LEU A 194 -16.25 10.94 -5.26
N PHE A 195 -17.07 10.72 -4.23
CA PHE A 195 -16.74 9.91 -3.07
C PHE A 195 -16.32 8.47 -3.42
N PHE A 196 -16.85 7.89 -4.51
CA PHE A 196 -16.39 6.58 -4.99
C PHE A 196 -14.92 6.61 -5.35
N LYS A 197 -14.49 7.67 -6.05
CA LYS A 197 -13.09 7.85 -6.43
C LYS A 197 -12.22 8.20 -5.21
N GLU A 198 -12.67 9.12 -4.36
CA GLU A 198 -11.95 9.54 -3.16
C GLU A 198 -11.60 8.35 -2.26
N VAL A 199 -12.56 7.47 -1.99
CA VAL A 199 -12.36 6.29 -1.14
C VAL A 199 -11.51 5.23 -1.85
N TYR A 200 -11.78 4.93 -3.12
CA TYR A 200 -11.02 3.97 -3.89
C TYR A 200 -9.55 4.37 -4.01
N ASP A 201 -9.28 5.59 -4.45
CA ASP A 201 -7.92 6.10 -4.61
C ASP A 201 -7.18 6.08 -3.28
N TRP A 202 -7.83 6.49 -2.18
CA TRP A 202 -7.21 6.45 -0.87
C TRP A 202 -6.76 5.03 -0.50
N ILE A 203 -7.65 4.03 -0.64
CA ILE A 203 -7.33 2.64 -0.29
C ILE A 203 -6.22 2.09 -1.18
N VAL A 204 -6.29 2.35 -2.49
CA VAL A 204 -5.35 1.78 -3.46
C VAL A 204 -3.97 2.46 -3.38
N THR A 205 -3.90 3.77 -3.12
CA THR A 205 -2.64 4.52 -3.15
C THR A 205 -1.98 4.70 -1.79
N HIS A 206 -2.76 4.88 -0.69
CA HIS A 206 -2.21 5.19 0.63
C HIS A 206 -2.00 3.97 1.53
N ILE A 207 -2.61 2.81 1.22
CA ILE A 207 -2.28 1.57 1.93
C ILE A 207 -1.04 0.96 1.28
N ALA A 208 0.12 1.11 1.92
CA ALA A 208 1.34 0.40 1.58
C ALA A 208 1.59 -0.71 2.62
N VAL A 209 1.76 -1.94 2.16
CA VAL A 209 2.07 -3.09 3.02
C VAL A 209 3.51 -3.49 2.78
N ILE A 210 4.34 -3.28 3.77
CA ILE A 210 5.76 -3.56 3.72
C ILE A 210 6.06 -4.74 4.64
N THR A 211 6.65 -5.78 4.08
CA THR A 211 7.09 -6.96 4.82
C THR A 211 8.62 -7.01 4.87
N PRO A 212 9.24 -7.78 5.76
CA PRO A 212 10.69 -7.90 5.83
C PRO A 212 11.36 -8.25 4.49
N ASN A 213 10.64 -8.97 3.63
CA ASN A 213 11.13 -9.42 2.33
C ASN A 213 10.62 -8.56 1.15
N THR A 214 9.97 -7.44 1.40
CA THR A 214 9.53 -6.53 0.34
C THR A 214 10.60 -5.47 0.14
N PRO A 215 11.40 -5.53 -0.93
CA PRO A 215 12.27 -4.40 -1.26
C PRO A 215 11.39 -3.21 -1.65
N LEU A 216 11.75 -2.02 -1.22
CA LEU A 216 11.15 -0.80 -1.72
C LEU A 216 11.66 -0.59 -3.15
N ILE A 217 10.74 -0.36 -4.09
CA ILE A 217 11.05 -0.43 -5.53
C ILE A 217 11.53 0.93 -6.05
N ASP A 218 11.23 2.01 -5.35
CA ASP A 218 11.50 3.36 -5.83
C ASP A 218 12.74 3.93 -5.14
N LEU A 219 13.88 3.72 -5.78
CA LEU A 219 15.19 4.18 -5.29
C LEU A 219 15.75 5.31 -6.19
N GLU A 220 14.90 5.97 -6.98
CA GLU A 220 15.32 7.07 -7.86
C GLU A 220 15.95 8.22 -7.09
N TYR A 221 15.56 8.43 -5.84
CA TYR A 221 16.09 9.47 -4.97
C TYR A 221 17.57 9.30 -4.60
N TYR A 222 18.15 8.09 -4.68
CA TYR A 222 19.60 7.91 -4.45
C TYR A 222 20.47 8.57 -5.53
N TYR A 223 19.90 8.88 -6.68
CA TYR A 223 20.63 9.49 -7.81
C TYR A 223 20.46 11.00 -7.89
N ASP A 224 19.54 11.56 -7.13
CA ASP A 224 19.40 13.00 -7.02
C ASP A 224 20.32 13.54 -5.91
N THR A 225 21.16 14.51 -6.27
CA THR A 225 22.19 15.07 -5.35
C THR A 225 21.58 15.64 -4.07
N ASP A 226 20.40 16.25 -4.16
CA ASP A 226 19.76 16.86 -3.00
C ASP A 226 19.10 15.82 -2.10
N SER A 227 18.52 14.79 -2.69
CA SER A 227 17.99 13.62 -1.97
C SER A 227 19.10 12.85 -1.29
N LEU A 228 20.26 12.65 -1.91
CA LEU A 228 21.40 12.00 -1.28
C LEU A 228 21.93 12.78 -0.06
N LYS A 229 21.92 14.12 -0.11
CA LYS A 229 22.25 14.96 1.05
C LYS A 229 21.27 14.77 2.21
N LEU A 230 19.97 14.67 1.89
CA LEU A 230 18.93 14.43 2.89
C LEU A 230 19.10 13.04 3.53
N ILE A 231 19.34 12.01 2.73
CA ILE A 231 19.61 10.64 3.21
C ILE A 231 20.81 10.62 4.13
N ASN A 232 21.92 11.27 3.75
CA ASN A 232 23.10 11.33 4.58
C ASN A 232 22.84 11.99 5.93
N LYS A 233 22.02 13.04 5.96
CA LYS A 233 21.60 13.68 7.20
C LYS A 233 20.70 12.79 8.06
N LEU A 234 19.81 12.02 7.44
CA LEU A 234 18.91 11.10 8.15
C LEU A 234 19.68 9.90 8.74
N ILE A 235 20.63 9.33 7.97
CA ILE A 235 21.35 8.13 8.40
C ILE A 235 22.22 8.37 9.64
N GLU A 236 22.77 9.57 9.80
CA GLU A 236 23.48 9.98 11.00
C GLU A 236 22.59 9.93 12.25
N THR A 237 21.27 10.13 12.10
CA THR A 237 20.33 10.13 13.24
C THR A 237 19.95 8.73 13.73
N PHE A 238 20.27 7.68 12.96
CA PHE A 238 19.91 6.30 13.32
C PHE A 238 20.95 5.58 14.19
N ASP A 239 22.08 6.22 14.47
CA ASP A 239 23.16 5.68 15.30
C ASP A 239 23.64 4.26 14.85
N THR A 240 23.66 4.04 13.54
CA THR A 240 24.14 2.77 12.93
C THR A 240 25.65 2.70 12.79
N GLY A 241 26.35 3.79 13.06
CA GLY A 241 27.78 3.95 12.79
C GLY A 241 28.08 4.36 11.36
N ILE A 242 27.09 4.41 10.46
CA ILE A 242 27.24 4.91 9.09
C ILE A 242 27.32 6.44 9.12
N SER A 243 28.34 6.99 8.52
CA SER A 243 28.53 8.43 8.40
C SER A 243 28.12 8.99 7.05
N LYS A 244 28.18 8.16 6.00
CA LYS A 244 27.87 8.62 4.64
C LYS A 244 27.48 7.49 3.71
N VAL A 245 26.52 7.76 2.86
CA VAL A 245 26.19 6.97 1.67
C VAL A 245 26.88 7.58 0.46
N LYS A 246 27.58 6.78 -0.31
CA LYS A 246 28.23 7.14 -1.57
C LYS A 246 27.67 6.33 -2.72
N ILE A 247 27.73 6.90 -3.90
CA ILE A 247 27.44 6.18 -5.15
C ILE A 247 28.80 5.91 -5.81
N GLU A 248 29.08 4.64 -6.05
CA GLU A 248 30.28 4.18 -6.69
C GLU A 248 29.97 3.65 -8.08
N GLU A 249 30.78 4.02 -9.07
CA GLU A 249 30.74 3.45 -10.40
C GLU A 249 31.52 2.13 -10.42
N ILE A 250 30.89 1.07 -10.91
CA ILE A 250 31.47 -0.26 -11.01
C ILE A 250 31.49 -0.73 -12.48
N SER A 251 32.39 -1.66 -12.78
CA SER A 251 32.47 -2.28 -14.09
C SER A 251 31.35 -3.29 -14.34
N LEU A 252 31.08 -3.61 -15.62
CA LEU A 252 30.17 -4.68 -16.00
C LEU A 252 30.62 -6.06 -15.50
N ASP A 253 31.96 -6.26 -15.37
CA ASP A 253 32.51 -7.49 -14.82
C ASP A 253 32.19 -7.62 -13.33
N GLU A 254 32.30 -6.56 -12.55
CA GLU A 254 31.89 -6.53 -11.15
C GLU A 254 30.40 -6.79 -11.00
N LEU A 255 29.55 -6.15 -11.82
CA LEU A 255 28.12 -6.44 -11.86
C LEU A 255 27.83 -7.91 -12.20
N SER A 256 28.55 -8.48 -13.16
CA SER A 256 28.40 -9.90 -13.55
C SER A 256 28.76 -10.86 -12.41
N ASN A 257 29.75 -10.49 -11.61
CA ASN A 257 30.18 -11.29 -10.45
C ASN A 257 29.24 -11.15 -9.23
N ALA A 258 28.52 -10.04 -9.14
CA ALA A 258 27.62 -9.75 -8.04
C ALA A 258 26.22 -10.40 -8.16
N MET A 259 25.92 -11.09 -9.27
CA MET A 259 24.63 -11.74 -9.48
C MET A 259 24.76 -13.05 -10.26
N PRO A 260 23.74 -13.95 -10.16
CA PRO A 260 23.74 -15.18 -10.96
C PRO A 260 23.78 -14.88 -12.46
N LYS A 261 24.65 -15.58 -13.20
CA LYS A 261 24.85 -15.40 -14.63
C LYS A 261 23.55 -15.35 -15.47
N PRO A 262 22.52 -16.21 -15.26
CA PRO A 262 21.28 -16.12 -16.01
C PRO A 262 20.51 -14.82 -15.79
N VAL A 263 20.64 -14.20 -14.59
CA VAL A 263 20.03 -12.91 -14.26
C VAL A 263 20.77 -11.80 -15.01
N PHE A 264 22.08 -11.78 -14.93
CA PHE A 264 22.94 -10.84 -15.66
C PHE A 264 22.66 -10.87 -17.17
N ASP A 265 22.64 -12.08 -17.77
CA ASP A 265 22.38 -12.25 -19.21
C ASP A 265 20.98 -11.73 -19.62
N LYS A 266 19.98 -11.90 -18.75
CA LYS A 266 18.63 -11.39 -18.98
C LYS A 266 18.59 -9.86 -18.91
N VAL A 267 19.24 -9.29 -17.93
CA VAL A 267 19.35 -7.84 -17.72
C VAL A 267 20.05 -7.20 -18.94
N MET A 268 21.21 -7.72 -19.33
CA MET A 268 21.98 -7.16 -20.44
C MET A 268 21.28 -7.32 -21.79
N ARG A 269 20.52 -8.40 -22.00
CA ARG A 269 19.66 -8.53 -23.18
C ARG A 269 18.59 -7.46 -23.21
N HIS A 270 17.95 -7.17 -22.07
CA HIS A 270 16.93 -6.14 -21.98
C HIS A 270 17.51 -4.73 -22.24
N VAL A 271 18.68 -4.44 -21.67
CA VAL A 271 19.40 -3.18 -21.91
C VAL A 271 19.73 -3.02 -23.40
N LYS A 272 20.29 -4.06 -24.03
CA LYS A 272 20.64 -4.06 -25.47
C LYS A 272 19.40 -3.86 -26.35
N SER A 273 18.32 -4.61 -26.11
CA SER A 273 17.06 -4.46 -26.86
C SER A 273 16.53 -3.03 -26.79
N ARG A 274 16.56 -2.40 -25.61
CA ARG A 274 16.09 -1.03 -25.44
C ARG A 274 16.98 0.01 -26.15
N ILE A 275 18.29 -0.24 -26.23
CA ILE A 275 19.23 0.61 -26.97
C ILE A 275 18.94 0.51 -28.49
N GLU A 276 18.68 -0.70 -28.99
CA GLU A 276 18.41 -0.95 -30.40
C GLU A 276 17.03 -0.41 -30.85
N GLU A 277 16.05 -0.33 -29.97
CA GLU A 277 14.69 0.14 -30.25
C GLU A 277 14.56 1.67 -30.37
N GLN A 278 15.56 2.45 -29.98
CA GLN A 278 15.50 3.90 -29.90
C GLN A 278 16.64 4.57 -30.65
N GLU A 279 16.37 5.62 -31.41
CA GLU A 279 17.39 6.39 -32.11
C GLU A 279 18.38 7.10 -31.17
N ASN A 280 17.90 7.53 -29.99
CA ASN A 280 18.72 8.15 -28.96
C ASN A 280 18.28 7.62 -27.57
N PRO A 281 18.75 6.43 -27.20
CA PRO A 281 18.30 5.79 -25.97
C PRO A 281 18.78 6.57 -24.74
N SER A 282 17.83 6.88 -23.84
CA SER A 282 18.13 7.50 -22.54
C SER A 282 17.19 6.89 -21.52
N PHE A 283 17.72 6.02 -20.66
CA PHE A 283 16.93 5.38 -19.61
C PHE A 283 17.80 4.94 -18.43
N ARG A 284 17.15 4.75 -17.30
CA ARG A 284 17.73 4.12 -16.11
C ARG A 284 16.99 2.83 -15.79
N MET A 285 17.74 1.87 -15.25
CA MET A 285 17.21 0.61 -14.74
C MET A 285 17.84 0.32 -13.40
N THR A 286 17.03 0.32 -12.37
CA THR A 286 17.44 0.01 -11.01
C THR A 286 17.12 -1.43 -10.69
N MET A 287 18.07 -2.13 -10.09
CA MET A 287 17.91 -3.49 -9.61
C MET A 287 18.21 -3.54 -8.13
N ARG A 288 17.36 -4.19 -7.39
CA ARG A 288 17.54 -4.40 -5.96
C ARG A 288 17.20 -5.82 -5.56
N SER A 289 18.07 -6.39 -4.74
CA SER A 289 17.81 -7.56 -3.90
C SER A 289 17.87 -7.16 -2.42
N ASN A 290 17.71 -8.11 -1.51
CA ASN A 290 17.90 -7.84 -0.08
C ASN A 290 19.36 -7.46 0.26
N GLU A 291 20.32 -7.83 -0.58
CA GLU A 291 21.74 -7.72 -0.32
C GLU A 291 22.47 -6.79 -1.29
N SER A 292 21.85 -6.44 -2.41
CA SER A 292 22.55 -5.68 -3.46
C SER A 292 21.65 -4.62 -4.10
N PHE A 293 22.29 -3.56 -4.52
CA PHE A 293 21.68 -2.43 -5.19
C PHE A 293 22.54 -2.04 -6.38
N PHE A 294 21.95 -2.03 -7.57
CA PHE A 294 22.63 -1.61 -8.80
C PHE A 294 21.73 -0.72 -9.63
N ASN A 295 22.33 0.29 -10.24
CA ASN A 295 21.67 1.10 -11.25
C ASN A 295 22.47 1.07 -12.55
N ILE A 296 21.77 0.86 -13.65
CA ILE A 296 22.32 0.90 -15.01
C ILE A 296 21.74 2.14 -15.68
N GLU A 297 22.57 3.07 -16.07
CA GLU A 297 22.22 4.26 -16.82
C GLU A 297 22.74 4.18 -18.24
N VAL A 298 21.86 4.46 -19.19
CA VAL A 298 22.18 4.51 -20.61
C VAL A 298 21.90 5.91 -21.11
N GLN A 299 22.89 6.52 -21.77
CA GLN A 299 22.78 7.82 -22.43
C GLN A 299 23.34 7.71 -23.85
N GLY A 300 22.46 7.80 -24.84
CA GLY A 300 22.83 7.61 -26.23
C GLY A 300 23.33 6.19 -26.50
N HIS A 301 24.33 6.06 -27.37
CA HIS A 301 24.96 4.78 -27.75
C HIS A 301 26.26 4.52 -26.97
N GLU A 302 26.48 5.23 -25.85
CA GLU A 302 27.64 5.00 -25.00
C GLU A 302 27.50 3.68 -24.23
N GLU A 303 28.59 3.18 -23.68
CA GLU A 303 28.55 2.00 -22.80
C GLU A 303 27.68 2.28 -21.58
N PRO A 304 26.83 1.33 -21.16
CA PRO A 304 26.01 1.50 -19.97
C PRO A 304 26.86 1.77 -18.73
N LYS A 305 26.56 2.85 -18.03
CA LYS A 305 27.18 3.19 -16.77
C LYS A 305 26.49 2.44 -15.63
N VAL A 306 27.25 1.68 -14.85
CA VAL A 306 26.73 0.93 -13.71
C VAL A 306 27.20 1.56 -12.42
N THR A 307 26.27 1.75 -11.48
CA THR A 307 26.55 2.30 -10.14
C THR A 307 25.97 1.43 -9.05
N THR A 308 26.63 1.44 -7.90
CA THR A 308 26.18 0.79 -6.65
C THR A 308 26.31 1.75 -5.46
N ILE A 309 25.82 1.32 -4.29
CA ILE A 309 25.91 2.08 -3.04
C ILE A 309 27.09 1.54 -2.22
N ARG A 310 27.88 2.47 -1.67
CA ARG A 310 28.91 2.21 -0.66
C ARG A 310 28.62 3.04 0.59
N LEU A 311 29.00 2.50 1.73
CA LEU A 311 28.70 3.03 3.04
C LEU A 311 29.97 3.31 3.82
N ASP A 312 30.19 4.58 4.18
CA ASP A 312 31.29 4.97 5.06
C ASP A 312 30.84 4.78 6.50
N HIS A 313 31.70 4.18 7.33
CA HIS A 313 31.50 4.09 8.77
C HIS A 313 32.45 5.00 9.52
N VAL A 314 31.99 5.62 10.61
CA VAL A 314 32.75 6.60 11.42
C VAL A 314 34.11 6.08 11.89
N LYS A 315 34.23 4.75 12.11
CA LYS A 315 35.43 4.12 12.67
C LYS A 315 36.17 3.23 11.67
N SER A 316 35.77 3.22 10.41
CA SER A 316 36.40 2.40 9.38
C SER A 316 37.27 3.22 8.44
N PHE A 317 38.35 2.61 7.97
CA PHE A 317 39.18 3.16 6.90
C PHE A 317 38.70 2.72 5.50
N TYR A 318 37.79 1.79 5.43
CA TYR A 318 37.29 1.22 4.19
C TYR A 318 35.75 1.40 4.10
N ASP A 319 35.27 1.58 2.91
CA ASP A 319 33.84 1.62 2.62
C ASP A 319 33.27 0.20 2.61
N PHE A 320 32.04 0.05 3.04
CA PHE A 320 31.33 -1.23 3.06
C PHE A 320 30.33 -1.31 1.91
N GLY A 321 30.19 -2.50 1.34
CA GLY A 321 29.07 -2.82 0.46
C GLY A 321 27.75 -2.91 1.22
N PHE A 322 26.65 -2.75 0.52
CA PHE A 322 25.34 -2.86 1.11
C PHE A 322 25.07 -4.29 1.66
N GLU A 323 25.69 -5.31 1.04
CA GLU A 323 25.66 -6.71 1.44
C GLU A 323 26.37 -6.99 2.77
N GLU A 324 27.32 -6.15 3.15
CA GLU A 324 28.11 -6.31 4.38
C GLU A 324 27.37 -5.76 5.61
N GLU A 325 26.26 -5.03 5.40
CA GLU A 325 25.47 -4.45 6.47
C GLU A 325 24.51 -5.47 7.12
N SER A 326 24.16 -5.19 8.38
CA SER A 326 23.16 -5.97 9.09
C SER A 326 21.78 -5.86 8.44
N ASP A 327 20.93 -6.89 8.61
CA ASP A 327 19.53 -6.86 8.14
C ASP A 327 18.77 -5.64 8.68
N GLY A 328 19.05 -5.25 9.94
CA GLY A 328 18.45 -4.08 10.56
C GLY A 328 18.86 -2.79 9.86
N THR A 329 20.13 -2.62 9.57
CA THR A 329 20.67 -1.46 8.84
C THR A 329 20.11 -1.39 7.44
N ARG A 330 20.14 -2.50 6.70
CA ARG A 330 19.54 -2.59 5.36
C ARG A 330 18.06 -2.21 5.37
N ARG A 331 17.34 -2.61 6.42
CA ARG A 331 15.93 -2.27 6.58
C ARG A 331 15.68 -0.79 6.86
N LEU A 332 16.59 -0.11 7.56
CA LEU A 332 16.48 1.34 7.74
C LEU A 332 16.55 2.10 6.41
N PHE A 333 17.41 1.65 5.48
CA PHE A 333 17.45 2.21 4.12
C PHE A 333 16.10 2.06 3.42
N ASP A 334 15.43 0.91 3.58
CA ASP A 334 14.11 0.69 3.01
C ASP A 334 13.03 1.61 3.60
N LEU A 335 13.20 2.05 4.83
CA LEU A 335 12.25 2.92 5.50
C LEU A 335 12.48 4.41 5.23
N MET A 336 13.65 4.79 4.69
CA MET A 336 13.98 6.19 4.42
C MET A 336 13.03 6.85 3.41
N ASP A 337 12.46 6.08 2.47
CA ASP A 337 11.45 6.57 1.53
C ASP A 337 10.15 7.03 2.20
N MET A 338 9.94 6.63 3.45
CA MET A 338 8.71 6.93 4.17
C MET A 338 8.87 8.07 5.17
N LEU A 339 10.11 8.49 5.43
CA LEU A 339 10.45 9.55 6.37
C LEU A 339 10.59 10.90 5.66
#